data_2271f54e1f17d15da2ff1667b0141b80
#
_entry.id   2271f54e1f17d15da2ff1667b0141b80
#
_cell.length_a   1.000
_cell.length_b   1.000
_cell.length_c   1.000
_cell.angle_alpha   90.00
_cell.angle_beta   90.00
_cell.angle_gamma   90.00
#
_symmetry.space_group_name_H-M   'P 1'
#
loop_
_entity.id
_entity.type
_entity.pdbx_description
1 polymer ?
#
loop_
_entity_poly.entity_id
_entity_poly.type
_entity_poly.pdbx_seq_one_letter_code
_entity_poly.pdbx_strand_id
1 'polypeptide(L)'
;MRISIYLFTFLLSFGVSVMADSKSFVCVNEKDHLPPLDSQADAWYREAAALAKPDTLRPWGRIVELYSKAVERGHWKAMHNLANLYRTGWPGGVEKDTQKALDLYQKMIDLGVPQGFYDMGQ
;
A
#
# COMPACT_ATOMS: atom_id res chain seq x y z
N MET A 1 -30.77 70.71 15.78
CA MET A 1 -29.76 69.69 16.09
C MET A 1 -30.06 68.47 15.24
N ARG A 2 -29.30 68.29 14.19
CA ARG A 2 -29.42 67.10 13.33
C ARG A 2 -28.20 66.26 13.57
N ILE A 3 -28.39 65.12 14.24
CA ILE A 3 -27.37 64.12 14.40
C ILE A 3 -27.45 63.24 13.18
N SER A 4 -26.51 63.42 12.25
CA SER A 4 -26.38 62.55 11.10
C SER A 4 -25.56 61.34 11.53
N ILE A 5 -26.26 60.25 11.72
CA ILE A 5 -25.60 58.96 11.97
C ILE A 5 -25.28 58.36 10.61
N TYR A 6 -24.04 58.55 10.17
CA TYR A 6 -23.54 57.78 9.03
C TYR A 6 -23.23 56.37 9.49
N LEU A 7 -24.16 55.50 9.23
CA LEU A 7 -23.91 54.06 9.36
C LEU A 7 -23.01 53.64 8.22
N PHE A 8 -21.72 53.60 8.47
CA PHE A 8 -20.77 52.98 7.56
C PHE A 8 -20.92 51.47 7.70
N THR A 9 -21.76 50.85 6.88
CA THR A 9 -21.75 49.43 6.69
C THR A 9 -20.51 49.06 5.90
N PHE A 10 -19.45 48.68 6.63
CA PHE A 10 -18.26 48.06 6.05
C PHE A 10 -18.66 46.67 5.66
N LEU A 11 -19.09 46.47 4.42
CA LEU A 11 -19.20 45.16 3.81
C LEU A 11 -17.77 44.67 3.54
N LEU A 12 -17.22 44.01 4.55
CA LEU A 12 -16.06 43.15 4.36
C LEU A 12 -16.52 41.96 3.49
N SER A 13 -16.46 42.15 2.17
CA SER A 13 -16.46 40.99 1.29
C SER A 13 -15.18 40.26 1.51
N PHE A 14 -15.22 39.30 2.42
CA PHE A 14 -14.24 38.23 2.47
C PHE A 14 -14.39 37.47 1.17
N GLY A 15 -13.66 37.88 0.15
CA GLY A 15 -13.36 37.03 -0.96
C GLY A 15 -12.56 35.85 -0.44
N VAL A 16 -13.26 34.78 -0.12
CA VAL A 16 -12.61 33.50 0.05
C VAL A 16 -12.08 33.12 -1.32
N SER A 17 -10.85 33.55 -1.61
CA SER A 17 -10.10 32.94 -2.70
C SER A 17 -9.90 31.49 -2.29
N VAL A 18 -10.81 30.63 -2.72
CA VAL A 18 -10.54 29.23 -2.81
C VAL A 18 -9.43 29.12 -3.86
N MET A 19 -8.18 29.20 -3.43
CA MET A 19 -7.09 28.71 -4.23
C MET A 19 -7.35 27.22 -4.35
N ALA A 20 -7.99 26.84 -5.46
CA ALA A 20 -7.89 25.48 -5.94
C ALA A 20 -6.39 25.26 -6.11
N ASP A 21 -5.79 24.60 -5.12
CA ASP A 21 -4.45 24.08 -5.23
C ASP A 21 -4.53 23.09 -6.39
N SER A 22 -4.24 23.60 -7.59
CA SER A 22 -4.03 22.75 -8.73
C SER A 22 -2.72 22.05 -8.42
N LYS A 23 -2.79 21.00 -7.60
CA LYS A 23 -1.75 20.00 -7.52
C LYS A 23 -1.58 19.55 -8.96
N SER A 24 -0.62 20.15 -9.62
CA SER A 24 -0.18 19.68 -10.92
C SER A 24 0.01 18.19 -10.76
N PHE A 25 -0.78 17.42 -11.50
CA PHE A 25 -0.65 15.97 -11.53
C PHE A 25 0.70 15.70 -12.18
N VAL A 26 1.76 15.73 -11.37
CA VAL A 26 3.07 15.30 -11.80
C VAL A 26 2.96 13.80 -11.89
N CYS A 27 2.98 13.28 -13.11
CA CYS A 27 3.18 11.85 -13.34
C CYS A 27 4.56 11.50 -12.80
N VAL A 28 4.62 11.23 -11.52
CA VAL A 28 5.84 10.75 -10.90
C VAL A 28 5.97 9.29 -11.28
N ASN A 29 7.15 8.90 -11.73
CA ASN A 29 7.40 7.53 -12.08
C ASN A 29 7.17 6.67 -10.81
N GLU A 30 6.22 5.76 -10.87
CA GLU A 30 5.81 4.90 -9.75
C GLU A 30 7.01 4.24 -9.05
N LYS A 31 8.05 3.94 -9.81
CA LYS A 31 9.29 3.32 -9.29
C LYS A 31 10.06 4.21 -8.31
N ASP A 32 9.90 5.52 -8.38
CA ASP A 32 10.65 6.47 -7.56
C ASP A 32 10.05 6.68 -6.17
N HIS A 33 8.85 6.15 -5.92
CA HIS A 33 8.11 6.30 -4.67
C HIS A 33 7.89 5.01 -3.90
N LEU A 34 8.40 3.90 -4.41
CA LEU A 34 8.30 2.63 -3.69
C LEU A 34 9.22 2.65 -2.46
N PRO A 35 8.77 2.10 -1.33
CA PRO A 35 9.62 1.99 -0.15
C PRO A 35 10.90 1.23 -0.45
N PRO A 36 12.06 1.65 0.09
CA PRO A 36 13.30 0.91 -0.05
C PRO A 36 13.17 -0.48 0.58
N LEU A 37 13.80 -1.48 -0.03
CA LEU A 37 13.80 -2.84 0.47
C LEU A 37 14.98 -3.06 1.41
N ASP A 38 14.70 -3.58 2.61
CA ASP A 38 15.73 -4.07 3.53
C ASP A 38 16.48 -5.25 2.90
N SER A 39 17.81 -5.24 2.93
CA SER A 39 18.64 -6.24 2.25
C SER A 39 18.44 -7.65 2.79
N GLN A 40 18.25 -7.79 4.10
CA GLN A 40 17.99 -9.10 4.72
C GLN A 40 16.59 -9.60 4.37
N ALA A 41 15.61 -8.73 4.39
CA ALA A 41 14.26 -9.07 3.98
C ALA A 41 14.20 -9.47 2.49
N ASP A 42 14.96 -8.78 1.64
CA ASP A 42 15.06 -9.12 0.22
C ASP A 42 15.72 -10.49 0.00
N ALA A 43 16.71 -10.85 0.82
CA ALA A 43 17.31 -12.18 0.80
C ALA A 43 16.28 -13.27 1.13
N TRP A 44 15.49 -13.10 2.17
CA TRP A 44 14.41 -14.05 2.52
C TRP A 44 13.33 -14.13 1.44
N TYR A 45 12.95 -12.98 0.88
CA TYR A 45 12.01 -12.93 -0.24
C TYR A 45 12.50 -13.75 -1.44
N ARG A 46 13.76 -13.56 -1.83
CA ARG A 46 14.37 -14.29 -2.97
C ARG A 46 14.48 -15.77 -2.72
N GLU A 47 14.85 -16.19 -1.50
CA GLU A 47 14.86 -17.59 -1.11
C GLU A 47 13.46 -18.21 -1.22
N ALA A 48 12.44 -17.55 -0.66
CA ALA A 48 11.06 -18.00 -0.76
C ALA A 48 10.58 -18.12 -2.21
N ALA A 49 10.87 -17.12 -3.03
CA ALA A 49 10.50 -17.12 -4.45
C ALA A 49 11.20 -18.25 -5.23
N ALA A 50 12.44 -18.55 -4.90
CA ALA A 50 13.17 -19.67 -5.51
C ALA A 50 12.57 -21.03 -5.14
N LEU A 51 12.13 -21.19 -3.88
CA LEU A 51 11.46 -22.41 -3.41
C LEU A 51 10.04 -22.57 -3.98
N ALA A 52 9.39 -21.49 -4.36
CA ALA A 52 8.03 -21.48 -4.88
C ALA A 52 7.94 -21.81 -6.38
N LYS A 53 9.03 -22.15 -7.05
CA LYS A 53 9.04 -22.47 -8.49
C LYS A 53 8.19 -23.71 -8.83
N PRO A 54 7.54 -23.73 -10.01
CA PRO A 54 6.58 -24.76 -10.39
C PRO A 54 7.12 -26.19 -10.42
N ASP A 55 8.40 -26.34 -10.76
CA ASP A 55 9.00 -27.64 -11.13
C ASP A 55 9.57 -28.41 -9.92
N THR A 56 9.34 -27.94 -8.70
CA THR A 56 9.89 -28.55 -7.49
C THR A 56 8.80 -28.91 -6.48
N LEU A 57 9.08 -29.89 -5.65
CA LEU A 57 8.29 -30.14 -4.45
C LEU A 57 8.40 -28.93 -3.55
N ARG A 58 7.32 -28.16 -3.40
CA ARG A 58 7.32 -26.86 -2.72
C ARG A 58 7.21 -27.05 -1.23
N PRO A 59 8.23 -26.64 -0.45
CA PRO A 59 8.17 -26.65 1.01
C PRO A 59 7.34 -25.44 1.50
N TRP A 60 6.02 -25.56 1.43
CA TRP A 60 5.10 -24.44 1.70
C TRP A 60 5.30 -23.81 3.08
N GLY A 61 5.54 -24.62 4.11
CA GLY A 61 5.81 -24.09 5.44
C GLY A 61 7.03 -23.16 5.48
N ARG A 62 8.11 -23.53 4.78
CA ARG A 62 9.32 -22.72 4.68
C ARG A 62 9.09 -21.47 3.83
N ILE A 63 8.34 -21.57 2.73
CA ILE A 63 8.01 -20.45 1.86
C ILE A 63 7.21 -19.40 2.63
N VAL A 64 6.17 -19.81 3.35
CA VAL A 64 5.35 -18.91 4.16
C VAL A 64 6.17 -18.28 5.29
N GLU A 65 7.03 -19.04 5.95
CA GLU A 65 7.93 -18.53 7.00
C GLU A 65 8.84 -17.41 6.46
N LEU A 66 9.50 -17.65 5.34
CA LEU A 66 10.43 -16.69 4.74
C LEU A 66 9.74 -15.42 4.26
N TYR A 67 8.59 -15.55 3.60
CA TYR A 67 7.80 -14.38 3.23
C TYR A 67 7.32 -13.61 4.48
N SER A 68 6.89 -14.31 5.52
CA SER A 68 6.44 -13.68 6.77
C SER A 68 7.55 -12.88 7.44
N LYS A 69 8.77 -13.42 7.51
CA LYS A 69 9.95 -12.69 8.01
C LYS A 69 10.24 -11.43 7.20
N ALA A 70 10.16 -11.53 5.89
CA ALA A 70 10.35 -10.37 5.00
C ALA A 70 9.25 -9.32 5.21
N VAL A 71 7.99 -9.74 5.37
CA VAL A 71 6.85 -8.87 5.68
C VAL A 71 7.06 -8.09 6.98
N GLU A 72 7.57 -8.73 8.02
CA GLU A 72 7.85 -8.07 9.32
C GLU A 72 8.83 -6.90 9.18
N ARG A 73 9.69 -6.92 8.17
CA ARG A 73 10.61 -5.82 7.82
C ARG A 73 10.09 -4.89 6.72
N GLY A 74 8.81 -4.95 6.41
CA GLY A 74 8.18 -4.04 5.46
C GLY A 74 8.46 -4.36 3.99
N HIS A 75 8.84 -5.59 3.65
CA HIS A 75 9.11 -5.99 2.28
C HIS A 75 7.81 -6.16 1.47
N TRP A 76 7.42 -5.13 0.73
CA TRP A 76 6.13 -5.08 0.04
C TRP A 76 5.94 -6.15 -1.04
N LYS A 77 7.00 -6.61 -1.72
CA LYS A 77 6.91 -7.72 -2.67
C LYS A 77 6.57 -9.05 -1.96
N ALA A 78 7.09 -9.24 -0.75
CA ALA A 78 6.74 -10.40 0.07
C ALA A 78 5.29 -10.32 0.54
N MET A 79 4.80 -9.14 0.89
CA MET A 79 3.38 -8.92 1.23
C MET A 79 2.48 -9.32 0.08
N HIS A 80 2.79 -8.88 -1.15
CA HIS A 80 2.05 -9.23 -2.35
C HIS A 80 2.01 -10.75 -2.59
N ASN A 81 3.17 -11.41 -2.57
CA ASN A 81 3.23 -12.85 -2.83
C ASN A 81 2.52 -13.66 -1.74
N LEU A 82 2.72 -13.31 -0.47
CA LEU A 82 2.06 -13.99 0.64
C LEU A 82 0.55 -13.77 0.63
N ALA A 83 0.10 -12.56 0.31
CA ALA A 83 -1.31 -12.24 0.16
C ALA A 83 -1.96 -13.08 -0.94
N ASN A 84 -1.31 -13.22 -2.09
CA ASN A 84 -1.79 -14.07 -3.16
C ASN A 84 -1.89 -15.55 -2.76
N LEU A 85 -0.92 -16.06 -2.00
CA LEU A 85 -0.98 -17.42 -1.45
C LEU A 85 -2.20 -17.62 -0.54
N TYR A 86 -2.49 -16.66 0.34
CA TYR A 86 -3.68 -16.73 1.19
C TYR A 86 -4.98 -16.50 0.43
N ARG A 87 -4.98 -15.64 -0.59
CA ARG A 87 -6.18 -15.38 -1.40
C ARG A 87 -6.63 -16.61 -2.18
N THR A 88 -5.71 -17.33 -2.77
CA THR A 88 -6.02 -18.50 -3.60
C THR A 88 -5.97 -19.80 -2.82
N GLY A 89 -5.13 -19.89 -1.80
CA GLY A 89 -4.73 -21.13 -1.16
C GLY A 89 -3.88 -21.99 -2.09
N TRP A 90 -3.36 -23.06 -1.55
CA TRP A 90 -2.68 -24.10 -2.32
C TRP A 90 -3.01 -25.47 -1.72
N PRO A 91 -3.64 -26.37 -2.48
CA PRO A 91 -4.00 -27.68 -1.98
C PRO A 91 -2.80 -28.45 -1.39
N GLY A 92 -2.95 -28.90 -0.14
CA GLY A 92 -1.90 -29.62 0.57
C GLY A 92 -0.75 -28.77 1.10
N GLY A 93 -0.86 -27.42 1.04
CA GLY A 93 0.25 -26.57 1.47
C GLY A 93 -0.16 -25.29 2.18
N VAL A 94 -0.99 -24.46 1.57
CA VAL A 94 -1.45 -23.19 2.14
C VAL A 94 -2.98 -23.16 2.14
N GLU A 95 -3.56 -23.01 3.32
CA GLU A 95 -5.01 -22.83 3.45
C GLU A 95 -5.42 -21.44 2.98
N LYS A 96 -6.50 -21.37 2.21
CA LYS A 96 -7.10 -20.10 1.80
C LYS A 96 -7.55 -19.31 3.02
N ASP A 97 -7.10 -18.05 3.10
CA ASP A 97 -7.46 -17.13 4.17
C ASP A 97 -7.61 -15.72 3.60
N THR A 98 -8.83 -15.38 3.23
CA THR A 98 -9.13 -14.08 2.62
C THR A 98 -8.79 -12.92 3.55
N GLN A 99 -9.01 -13.06 4.86
CA GLN A 99 -8.73 -11.98 5.82
C GLN A 99 -7.23 -11.69 5.91
N LYS A 100 -6.39 -12.73 5.98
CA LYS A 100 -4.93 -12.54 5.97
C LYS A 100 -4.45 -11.89 4.67
N ALA A 101 -5.05 -12.24 3.53
CA ALA A 101 -4.74 -11.59 2.26
C ALA A 101 -5.09 -10.10 2.28
N LEU A 102 -6.28 -9.74 2.75
CA LEU A 102 -6.71 -8.34 2.86
C LEU A 102 -5.82 -7.53 3.81
N ASP A 103 -5.43 -8.11 4.94
CA ASP A 103 -4.53 -7.45 5.92
C ASP A 103 -3.16 -7.14 5.30
N LEU A 104 -2.64 -8.03 4.46
CA LEU A 104 -1.38 -7.83 3.76
C LEU A 104 -1.49 -6.76 2.66
N TYR A 105 -2.59 -6.74 1.90
CA TYR A 105 -2.85 -5.68 0.93
C TYR A 105 -3.00 -4.33 1.61
N GLN A 106 -3.67 -4.27 2.76
CA GLN A 106 -3.79 -3.05 3.54
C GLN A 106 -2.44 -2.54 4.01
N LYS A 107 -1.53 -3.42 4.45
CA LYS A 107 -0.14 -3.03 4.80
C LYS A 107 0.60 -2.43 3.60
N MET A 108 0.41 -2.96 2.40
CA MET A 108 0.99 -2.39 1.18
C MET A 108 0.44 -0.98 0.91
N ILE A 109 -0.86 -0.78 1.07
CA ILE A 109 -1.51 0.53 0.94
C ILE A 109 -0.94 1.52 1.94
N ASP A 110 -0.81 1.12 3.20
CA ASP A 110 -0.27 1.95 4.28
C ASP A 110 1.19 2.36 4.03
N LEU A 111 1.94 1.54 3.31
CA LEU A 111 3.30 1.85 2.84
C LEU A 111 3.33 2.73 1.58
N GLY A 112 2.18 3.07 1.01
CA GLY A 112 2.09 3.85 -0.23
C GLY A 112 2.41 3.04 -1.49
N VAL A 113 2.27 1.73 -1.46
CA VAL A 113 2.47 0.85 -2.61
C VAL A 113 1.17 0.73 -3.41
N PRO A 114 1.10 1.29 -4.64
CA PRO A 114 -0.14 1.33 -5.43
C PRO A 114 -0.73 -0.05 -5.74
N GLN A 115 0.11 -1.06 -5.86
CA GLN A 115 -0.31 -2.44 -6.13
C GLN A 115 -1.30 -2.97 -5.08
N GLY A 116 -1.19 -2.51 -3.82
CA GLY A 116 -2.12 -2.92 -2.76
C GLY A 116 -3.57 -2.55 -3.05
N PHE A 117 -3.82 -1.40 -3.65
CA PHE A 117 -5.17 -0.99 -4.05
C PHE A 117 -5.71 -1.86 -5.19
N TYR A 118 -4.89 -2.14 -6.17
CA TYR A 118 -5.27 -2.97 -7.31
C TYR A 118 -5.63 -4.40 -6.87
N ASP A 119 -4.80 -4.99 -6.05
CA ASP A 119 -4.98 -6.36 -5.57
C ASP A 119 -6.18 -6.51 -4.62
N MET A 120 -6.49 -5.47 -3.84
CA MET A 120 -7.66 -5.46 -2.95
C MET A 120 -8.98 -5.38 -3.71
N GLY A 121 -8.97 -4.83 -4.92
CA GLY A 121 -10.16 -4.67 -5.78
C GLY A 121 -10.54 -5.90 -6.59
N GLN A 122 -9.77 -7.00 -6.53
CA GLN A 122 -10.02 -8.26 -7.23
C GLN A 122 -10.58 -9.30 -6.29
#